data_9c172aadad45d21e3f4358bb7dc16423
#
_entry.id   9c172aadad45d21e3f4358bb7dc16423
#
_cell.length_a   1.000
_cell.length_b   1.000
_cell.length_c   1.000
_cell.angle_alpha   90.00
_cell.angle_beta   90.00
_cell.angle_gamma   90.00
#
_symmetry.space_group_name_H-M   'P 1'
#
loop_
_entity.id
_entity.type
_entity.pdbx_description
1 polymer ?
#
loop_
_entity_poly.entity_id
_entity_poly.type
_entity_poly.pdbx_seq_one_letter_code
_entity_poly.pdbx_strand_id
1 'polypeptide(L)'
;MSTSVLATILIVVGCILLVLGSLPMQNKIEGKNLVVKFVIGKKVIDISDAVVMPVPDEVSHNIIRVGGTSVGKKHSGNFMNTKTRTKYIFYLTGKGEKTYFVIGDKRYLVDGVSL
;
A
#
# COMPACT_ATOMS: atom_id res chain seq x y z
N MET A 1 -38.99 -3.90 5.11
CA MET A 1 -37.71 -4.51 4.71
C MET A 1 -37.51 -5.77 5.53
N SER A 2 -37.15 -6.87 4.90
CA SER A 2 -36.91 -8.12 5.62
C SER A 2 -35.56 -8.07 6.36
N THR A 3 -35.42 -8.86 7.43
CA THR A 3 -34.20 -8.97 8.19
C THR A 3 -33.01 -9.44 7.33
N SER A 4 -33.23 -10.35 6.37
CA SER A 4 -32.21 -10.85 5.48
C SER A 4 -31.69 -9.77 4.52
N VAL A 5 -32.55 -8.89 4.02
CA VAL A 5 -32.15 -7.77 3.16
C VAL A 5 -31.31 -6.76 3.96
N LEU A 6 -31.72 -6.45 5.18
CA LEU A 6 -30.96 -5.56 6.05
C LEU A 6 -29.58 -6.14 6.37
N ALA A 7 -29.49 -7.42 6.70
CA ALA A 7 -28.20 -8.08 6.96
C ALA A 7 -27.29 -8.04 5.72
N THR A 8 -27.82 -8.27 4.53
CA THR A 8 -27.07 -8.20 3.27
C THR A 8 -26.52 -6.78 3.05
N ILE A 9 -27.33 -5.74 3.25
CA ILE A 9 -26.89 -4.35 3.12
C ILE A 9 -25.77 -4.03 4.11
N LEU A 10 -25.90 -4.45 5.36
CA LEU A 10 -24.85 -4.22 6.38
C LEU A 10 -23.53 -4.92 6.02
N ILE A 11 -23.58 -6.14 5.50
CA ILE A 11 -22.37 -6.86 5.06
C ILE A 11 -21.71 -6.13 3.88
N VAL A 12 -22.49 -5.72 2.88
CA VAL A 12 -21.95 -5.00 1.71
C VAL A 12 -21.33 -3.67 2.12
N VAL A 13 -22.00 -2.90 2.96
CA VAL A 13 -21.46 -1.62 3.49
C VAL A 13 -20.18 -1.86 4.29
N GLY A 14 -20.17 -2.89 5.15
CA GLY A 14 -18.96 -3.25 5.91
C GLY A 14 -17.79 -3.62 5.02
N CYS A 15 -18.00 -4.39 3.96
CA CYS A 15 -16.95 -4.74 2.99
C CYS A 15 -16.42 -3.51 2.26
N ILE A 16 -17.29 -2.59 1.83
CA ILE A 16 -16.90 -1.34 1.18
C ILE A 16 -16.04 -0.49 2.13
N LEU A 17 -16.44 -0.36 3.39
CA LEU A 17 -15.70 0.40 4.39
C LEU A 17 -14.31 -0.22 4.66
N LEU A 18 -14.19 -1.55 4.70
CA LEU A 18 -12.91 -2.22 4.86
C LEU A 18 -11.97 -1.96 3.68
N VAL A 19 -12.48 -2.04 2.46
CA VAL A 19 -11.70 -1.76 1.25
C VAL A 19 -11.25 -0.30 1.23
N LEU A 20 -12.17 0.64 1.42
CA LEU A 20 -11.84 2.07 1.43
C LEU A 20 -10.95 2.44 2.61
N GLY A 21 -11.14 1.82 3.76
CA GLY A 21 -10.35 2.06 4.96
C GLY A 21 -8.89 1.66 4.81
N SER A 22 -8.57 0.70 3.93
CA SER A 22 -7.20 0.24 3.67
C SER A 22 -6.49 1.04 2.58
N LEU A 23 -7.13 2.05 1.96
CA LEU A 23 -6.48 2.90 0.97
C LEU A 23 -5.49 3.85 1.63
N PRO A 24 -4.25 3.96 1.11
CA PRO A 24 -3.26 4.89 1.64
C PRO A 24 -3.64 6.32 1.24
N MET A 25 -3.69 7.22 2.22
CA MET A 25 -4.04 8.62 2.02
C MET A 25 -2.84 9.54 2.06
N GLN A 26 -1.85 9.22 2.89
CA GLN A 26 -0.66 10.04 3.07
C GLN A 26 0.49 9.19 3.60
N ASN A 27 1.67 9.42 3.03
CA ASN A 27 2.93 8.93 3.57
C ASN A 27 3.68 10.11 4.18
N LYS A 28 4.28 9.92 5.35
CA LYS A 28 5.10 10.96 5.95
C LYS A 28 6.23 10.36 6.77
N ILE A 29 7.32 11.10 6.93
CA ILE A 29 8.46 10.70 7.75
C ILE A 29 8.35 11.37 9.12
N GLU A 30 8.42 10.57 10.18
CA GLU A 30 8.48 11.03 11.56
C GLU A 30 9.71 10.41 12.23
N GLY A 31 10.81 11.18 12.35
CA GLY A 31 12.07 10.68 12.89
C GLY A 31 12.64 9.54 12.05
N LYS A 32 12.80 8.36 12.65
CA LYS A 32 13.26 7.14 11.97
C LYS A 32 12.13 6.24 11.49
N ASN A 33 10.91 6.77 11.43
CA ASN A 33 9.73 6.02 11.05
C ASN A 33 9.08 6.60 9.81
N LEU A 34 8.64 5.72 8.92
CA LEU A 34 7.70 6.03 7.85
C LEU A 34 6.30 5.75 8.37
N VAL A 35 5.44 6.75 8.37
CA VAL A 35 4.04 6.62 8.77
C VAL A 35 3.18 6.63 7.53
N VAL A 36 2.49 5.53 7.26
CA VAL A 36 1.51 5.40 6.19
C VAL A 36 0.14 5.60 6.82
N LYS A 37 -0.52 6.70 6.45
CA LYS A 37 -1.88 6.97 6.91
C LYS A 37 -2.88 6.42 5.91
N PHE A 38 -3.80 5.61 6.41
CA PHE A 38 -4.94 5.09 5.65
C PHE A 38 -6.19 5.92 5.93
N VAL A 39 -7.26 5.66 5.21
CA VAL A 39 -8.57 6.24 5.52
C VAL A 39 -8.97 5.90 6.96
N ILE A 40 -8.73 4.66 7.37
CA ILE A 40 -8.93 4.20 8.75
C ILE A 40 -7.61 3.65 9.27
N GLY A 41 -7.04 4.30 10.28
CA GLY A 41 -5.82 3.85 10.91
C GLY A 41 -4.54 4.28 10.22
N LYS A 42 -3.42 3.74 10.71
CA LYS A 42 -2.08 4.01 10.19
C LYS A 42 -1.18 2.80 10.38
N LYS A 43 -0.11 2.73 9.57
CA LYS A 43 0.98 1.78 9.75
C LYS A 43 2.29 2.53 9.94
N VAL A 44 3.10 2.10 10.89
CA VAL A 44 4.42 2.68 11.17
C VAL A 44 5.49 1.67 10.79
N ILE A 45 6.45 2.10 9.98
CA ILE A 45 7.57 1.27 9.51
C ILE A 45 8.87 1.93 9.98
N ASP A 46 9.68 1.19 10.73
CA ASP A 46 11.02 1.63 11.12
C ASP A 46 11.93 1.60 9.89
N ILE A 47 12.43 2.76 9.48
CA ILE A 47 13.27 2.93 8.28
C ILE A 47 14.73 3.21 8.63
N SER A 48 15.15 3.01 9.89
CA SER A 48 16.53 3.25 10.32
C SER A 48 17.54 2.40 9.53
N ASP A 49 17.17 1.18 9.14
CA ASP A 49 18.02 0.27 8.36
C ASP A 49 17.64 0.24 6.87
N ALA A 50 16.82 1.18 6.41
CA ALA A 50 16.38 1.22 5.02
C ALA A 50 17.52 1.63 4.08
N VAL A 51 17.67 0.90 2.99
CA VAL A 51 18.60 1.23 1.89
C VAL A 51 17.77 1.76 0.73
N VAL A 52 17.92 3.06 0.43
CA VAL A 52 17.23 3.69 -0.70
C VAL A 52 17.96 3.34 -2.00
N MET A 53 17.19 2.90 -2.97
CA MET A 53 17.69 2.45 -4.27
C MET A 53 16.88 3.09 -5.40
N PRO A 54 17.42 3.12 -6.65
CA PRO A 54 16.63 3.54 -7.79
C PRO A 54 15.40 2.65 -7.97
N VAL A 55 14.28 3.25 -8.40
CA VAL A 55 13.03 2.51 -8.66
C VAL A 55 13.25 1.53 -9.80
N PRO A 56 13.08 0.21 -9.58
CA PRO A 56 13.24 -0.78 -10.65
C PRO A 56 12.14 -0.63 -11.71
N ASP A 57 12.49 -0.85 -12.99
CA ASP A 57 11.50 -0.82 -14.07
C ASP A 57 10.43 -1.90 -13.91
N GLU A 58 10.77 -3.02 -13.31
CA GLU A 58 9.86 -4.15 -13.12
C GLU A 58 8.67 -3.84 -12.21
N VAL A 59 8.69 -2.75 -11.43
CA VAL A 59 7.54 -2.34 -10.61
C VAL A 59 6.42 -1.71 -11.43
N SER A 60 6.71 -1.33 -12.68
CA SER A 60 5.74 -0.72 -13.60
C SER A 60 5.17 -1.72 -14.62
N HIS A 61 5.70 -2.94 -14.67
CA HIS A 61 5.34 -3.94 -15.67
C HIS A 61 5.14 -5.31 -15.03
N ASN A 62 4.15 -6.05 -15.54
CA ASN A 62 3.89 -7.42 -15.10
C ASN A 62 3.67 -7.57 -13.60
N ILE A 63 3.03 -6.59 -12.99
CA ILE A 63 2.73 -6.59 -11.56
C ILE A 63 1.31 -7.09 -11.35
N ILE A 64 1.17 -8.05 -10.43
CA ILE A 64 -0.12 -8.53 -9.94
C ILE A 64 -0.26 -8.25 -8.45
N ARG A 65 -1.48 -8.05 -8.02
CA ARG A 65 -1.81 -7.92 -6.60
C ARG A 65 -1.90 -9.32 -5.98
N VAL A 66 -1.04 -9.58 -5.00
CA VAL A 66 -1.06 -10.84 -4.23
C VAL A 66 -1.97 -10.71 -3.01
N GLY A 67 -1.92 -9.56 -2.35
CA GLY A 67 -2.80 -9.23 -1.23
C GLY A 67 -2.79 -7.73 -1.00
N GLY A 68 -3.93 -7.15 -0.72
CA GLY A 68 -4.05 -5.71 -0.50
C GLY A 68 -5.12 -5.06 -1.37
N THR A 69 -5.05 -3.75 -1.51
CA THR A 69 -6.09 -2.94 -2.15
C THR A 69 -5.50 -2.04 -3.23
N SER A 70 -6.19 -1.94 -4.36
CA SER A 70 -5.86 -1.02 -5.44
C SER A 70 -7.12 -0.31 -5.93
N VAL A 71 -7.09 1.03 -5.92
CA VAL A 71 -8.16 1.88 -6.47
C VAL A 71 -7.50 3.04 -7.20
N GLY A 72 -7.64 3.11 -8.52
CA GLY A 72 -7.00 4.13 -9.33
C GLY A 72 -5.47 4.10 -9.17
N LYS A 73 -4.89 5.22 -8.73
CA LYS A 73 -3.45 5.35 -8.47
C LYS A 73 -3.05 4.97 -7.04
N LYS A 74 -4.01 4.64 -6.18
CA LYS A 74 -3.76 4.25 -4.80
C LYS A 74 -3.58 2.75 -4.69
N HIS A 75 -2.49 2.31 -4.10
CA HIS A 75 -2.16 0.91 -3.93
C HIS A 75 -1.63 0.66 -2.53
N SER A 76 -2.08 -0.40 -1.90
CA SER A 76 -1.63 -0.80 -0.56
C SER A 76 -1.54 -2.31 -0.46
N GLY A 77 -0.42 -2.81 0.07
CA GLY A 77 -0.23 -4.21 0.37
C GLY A 77 0.81 -4.91 -0.50
N ASN A 78 0.61 -6.19 -0.74
CA ASN A 78 1.60 -7.06 -1.37
C ASN A 78 1.35 -7.21 -2.87
N PHE A 79 2.40 -7.02 -3.65
CA PHE A 79 2.40 -7.14 -5.11
C PHE A 79 3.58 -8.01 -5.52
N MET A 80 3.51 -8.58 -6.71
CA MET A 80 4.56 -9.43 -7.24
C MET A 80 4.73 -9.22 -8.74
N ASN A 81 5.99 -9.17 -9.20
CA ASN A 81 6.28 -9.23 -10.62
C ASN A 81 6.13 -10.67 -11.12
N THR A 82 5.31 -10.87 -12.14
CA THR A 82 4.98 -12.20 -12.65
C THR A 82 6.13 -12.88 -13.39
N LYS A 83 7.09 -12.12 -13.92
CA LYS A 83 8.24 -12.63 -14.64
C LYS A 83 9.38 -13.01 -13.72
N THR A 84 9.75 -12.12 -12.82
CA THR A 84 10.87 -12.31 -11.89
C THR A 84 10.45 -12.97 -10.59
N ARG A 85 9.13 -12.97 -10.29
CA ARG A 85 8.53 -13.41 -9.04
C ARG A 85 9.02 -12.63 -7.81
N THR A 86 9.55 -11.44 -8.03
CA THR A 86 9.97 -10.55 -6.96
C THR A 86 8.76 -9.96 -6.27
N LYS A 87 8.74 -10.03 -4.95
CA LYS A 87 7.64 -9.50 -4.12
C LYS A 87 7.96 -8.08 -3.67
N TYR A 88 6.95 -7.22 -3.71
CA TYR A 88 7.03 -5.82 -3.30
C TYR A 88 5.90 -5.50 -2.34
N ILE A 89 6.14 -4.51 -1.49
CA ILE A 89 5.13 -3.92 -0.64
C ILE A 89 4.92 -2.49 -1.13
N PHE A 90 3.71 -2.18 -1.58
CA PHE A 90 3.35 -0.87 -2.11
C PHE A 90 2.51 -0.10 -1.09
N TYR A 91 2.86 1.17 -0.88
CA TYR A 91 2.03 2.14 -0.19
C TYR A 91 2.04 3.41 -1.04
N LEU A 92 1.23 3.41 -2.10
CA LEU A 92 1.16 4.49 -3.09
C LEU A 92 -0.14 5.27 -2.91
N THR A 93 -0.01 6.57 -2.64
CA THR A 93 -1.15 7.48 -2.49
C THR A 93 -1.60 8.08 -3.82
N GLY A 94 -0.79 7.94 -4.85
CA GLY A 94 -0.99 8.55 -6.16
C GLY A 94 -0.48 9.98 -6.26
N LYS A 95 0.24 10.47 -5.24
CA LYS A 95 0.77 11.84 -5.17
C LYS A 95 2.27 11.82 -4.95
N GLY A 96 3.00 12.64 -5.70
CA GLY A 96 4.43 12.81 -5.57
C GLY A 96 5.25 11.74 -6.28
N GLU A 97 6.57 11.85 -6.13
CA GLU A 97 7.51 10.90 -6.72
C GLU A 97 7.58 9.61 -5.92
N LYS A 98 7.86 8.51 -6.61
CA LYS A 98 8.03 7.21 -5.99
C LYS A 98 9.43 7.06 -5.42
N THR A 99 9.50 6.48 -4.23
CA THR A 99 10.76 6.13 -3.55
C THR A 99 10.78 4.62 -3.30
N TYR A 100 11.87 3.98 -3.70
CA TYR A 100 12.09 2.55 -3.49
C TYR A 100 13.16 2.36 -2.44
N PHE A 101 12.87 1.52 -1.45
CA PHE A 101 13.84 1.17 -0.42
C PHE A 101 13.68 -0.29 0.02
N VAL A 102 14.76 -0.83 0.56
CA VAL A 102 14.84 -2.22 1.01
C VAL A 102 15.18 -2.25 2.48
N ILE A 103 14.43 -3.04 3.24
CA ILE A 103 14.71 -3.33 4.65
C ILE A 103 14.83 -4.85 4.79
N GLY A 104 16.06 -5.34 5.00
CA GLY A 104 16.30 -6.79 5.02
C GLY A 104 15.95 -7.43 3.69
N ASP A 105 14.97 -8.34 3.70
CA ASP A 105 14.46 -9.02 2.50
C ASP A 105 13.17 -8.40 1.95
N LYS A 106 12.67 -7.34 2.58
CA LYS A 106 11.43 -6.65 2.18
C LYS A 106 11.73 -5.46 1.28
N ARG A 107 10.99 -5.37 0.17
CA ARG A 107 11.10 -4.30 -0.81
C ARG A 107 9.87 -3.44 -0.78
N TYR A 108 10.06 -2.14 -0.54
CA TYR A 108 8.97 -1.18 -0.40
C TYR A 108 9.00 -0.15 -1.53
N LEU A 109 7.83 0.18 -2.05
CA LEU A 109 7.63 1.30 -2.96
C LEU A 109 6.58 2.22 -2.35
N VAL A 110 6.97 3.46 -2.09
CA VAL A 110 6.12 4.49 -1.50
C VAL A 110 6.20 5.76 -2.35
N ASP A 111 5.31 6.70 -2.12
CA ASP A 111 5.33 8.00 -2.78
C ASP A 111 5.12 9.14 -1.79
N GLY A 112 5.41 10.36 -2.24
CA GLY A 112 5.17 11.57 -1.46
C GLY A 112 6.13 11.82 -0.30
N VAL A 113 7.22 11.04 -0.19
CA VAL A 113 8.26 11.22 0.84
C VAL A 113 9.65 11.13 0.22
N SER A 114 10.62 11.79 0.85
CA SER A 114 12.04 11.69 0.51
C SER A 114 12.80 11.05 1.68
N LEU A 115 13.56 10.03 1.38
CA LEU A 115 14.40 9.34 2.36
C LEU A 115 15.87 9.71 2.21
#